data_1af5a1b927ba1e17c46f98703297a9d4
#
_entry.id   1af5a1b927ba1e17c46f98703297a9d4
#
_cell.length_a   1.000
_cell.length_b   1.000
_cell.length_c   1.000
_cell.angle_alpha   90.00
_cell.angle_beta   90.00
_cell.angle_gamma   90.00
#
_symmetry.space_group_name_H-M   'P 1'
#
loop_
_entity.id
_entity.type
_entity.pdbx_description
1 polymer ?
#
loop_
_entity_poly.entity_id
_entity_poly.type
_entity_poly.pdbx_seq_one_letter_code
_entity_poly.pdbx_strand_id
1 'polypeptide(L)'
;MKLFFSFVFALLAFTACTKPEKEVYIFTSHREPALDGLHYLYSYDGYHWDSIAGSWLKPEIGNKTPYYNYFTKQTEEQKYAPHSMMRDPSMTQGPDGTFHLVWTISWNGEQGFGYASSKDLIHWSEPVSYTHLRAHETGAY
;
A
#
# COMPACT_ATOMS: atom_id res chain seq x y z
N MET A 1 39.13 25.58 59.77
CA MET A 1 39.58 24.64 58.71
C MET A 1 38.33 24.06 58.03
N LYS A 2 37.93 24.61 56.89
CA LYS A 2 36.72 24.18 56.15
C LYS A 2 37.19 23.37 54.95
N LEU A 3 36.85 22.07 54.95
CA LEU A 3 37.05 21.19 53.80
C LEU A 3 35.96 21.46 52.75
N PHE A 4 36.37 21.87 51.57
CA PHE A 4 35.52 21.91 50.36
C PHE A 4 35.59 20.55 49.66
N PHE A 5 34.50 19.83 49.66
CA PHE A 5 34.35 18.63 48.84
C PHE A 5 33.87 19.08 47.44
N SER A 6 34.77 18.98 46.47
CA SER A 6 34.47 19.25 45.06
C SER A 6 33.91 17.96 44.43
N PHE A 7 32.61 17.93 44.14
CA PHE A 7 31.95 16.84 43.42
C PHE A 7 32.15 17.08 41.92
N VAL A 8 33.06 16.36 41.32
CA VAL A 8 33.19 16.34 39.87
C VAL A 8 32.15 15.37 39.31
N PHE A 9 31.08 15.90 38.71
CA PHE A 9 30.08 15.13 37.96
C PHE A 9 30.66 14.81 36.58
N ALA A 10 31.13 13.57 36.37
CA ALA A 10 31.53 13.07 35.07
C ALA A 10 30.28 12.78 34.25
N LEU A 11 29.97 13.67 33.32
CA LEU A 11 28.90 13.51 32.34
C LEU A 11 29.37 12.50 31.30
N LEU A 12 28.99 11.23 31.44
CA LEU A 12 29.17 10.20 30.42
C LEU A 12 28.18 10.47 29.27
N ALA A 13 28.65 11.14 28.24
CA ALA A 13 27.93 11.26 27.00
C ALA A 13 27.90 9.89 26.29
N PHE A 14 26.80 9.15 26.40
CA PHE A 14 26.54 8.01 25.56
C PHE A 14 26.26 8.53 24.15
N THR A 15 27.26 8.59 23.29
CA THR A 15 27.04 8.71 21.85
C THR A 15 26.50 7.37 21.38
N ALA A 16 25.17 7.26 21.30
CA ALA A 16 24.52 6.16 20.60
C ALA A 16 24.95 6.25 19.14
N CYS A 17 25.81 5.34 18.72
CA CYS A 17 26.19 5.16 17.33
C CYS A 17 24.97 4.52 16.64
N THR A 18 24.01 5.34 16.20
CA THR A 18 22.92 4.89 15.34
C THR A 18 23.54 4.55 13.99
N LYS A 19 23.53 3.27 13.63
CA LYS A 19 23.82 2.87 12.25
C LYS A 19 22.89 3.66 11.36
N PRO A 20 23.38 4.28 10.28
CA PRO A 20 22.49 4.94 9.32
C PRO A 20 21.48 3.91 8.84
N GLU A 21 20.20 4.20 9.04
CA GLU A 21 19.12 3.41 8.45
C GLU A 21 19.30 3.48 6.93
N LYS A 22 19.39 2.32 6.29
CA LYS A 22 19.44 2.26 4.84
C LYS A 22 18.05 2.54 4.31
N GLU A 23 17.91 3.58 3.54
CA GLU A 23 16.69 3.81 2.77
C GLU A 23 16.51 2.68 1.75
N VAL A 24 15.26 2.27 1.56
CA VAL A 24 14.87 1.27 0.58
C VAL A 24 13.68 1.79 -0.23
N TYR A 25 13.79 1.66 -1.54
CA TYR A 25 12.68 1.91 -2.45
C TYR A 25 11.84 0.66 -2.57
N ILE A 26 10.52 0.81 -2.45
CA ILE A 26 9.56 -0.28 -2.62
C ILE A 26 8.68 0.05 -3.83
N PHE A 27 8.52 -0.93 -4.71
CA PHE A 27 7.63 -0.85 -5.86
C PHE A 27 6.56 -1.93 -5.76
N THR A 28 5.30 -1.53 -5.90
CA THR A 28 4.17 -2.45 -5.96
C THR A 28 3.97 -2.96 -7.37
N SER A 29 3.73 -4.25 -7.50
CA SER A 29 3.53 -4.89 -8.80
C SER A 29 2.48 -5.99 -8.73
N HIS A 30 2.04 -6.44 -9.88
CA HIS A 30 1.23 -7.63 -10.06
C HIS A 30 1.93 -8.59 -11.03
N ARG A 31 1.45 -9.81 -11.12
CA ARG A 31 1.88 -10.81 -12.12
C ARG A 31 0.69 -11.20 -12.97
N GLU A 32 0.87 -11.30 -14.26
CA GLU A 32 -0.19 -11.80 -15.14
C GLU A 32 -0.53 -13.27 -14.82
N PRO A 33 -1.79 -13.64 -14.81
CA PRO A 33 -3.01 -12.90 -15.21
C PRO A 33 -3.65 -12.05 -14.10
N ALA A 34 -2.90 -11.51 -13.16
CA ALA A 34 -3.32 -10.59 -12.11
C ALA A 34 -4.26 -11.17 -11.03
N LEU A 35 -4.21 -12.49 -10.83
CA LEU A 35 -5.08 -13.21 -9.89
C LEU A 35 -4.40 -13.58 -8.57
N ASP A 36 -3.09 -13.47 -8.49
CA ASP A 36 -2.32 -13.88 -7.32
C ASP A 36 -2.09 -12.75 -6.31
N GLY A 37 -2.35 -11.49 -6.69
CA GLY A 37 -2.39 -10.33 -5.80
C GLY A 37 -1.14 -9.46 -5.83
N LEU A 38 -0.84 -8.81 -4.68
CA LEU A 38 0.22 -7.82 -4.53
C LEU A 38 1.59 -8.48 -4.44
N HIS A 39 2.51 -7.99 -5.24
CA HIS A 39 3.94 -8.31 -5.18
C HIS A 39 4.76 -7.05 -4.93
N TYR A 40 5.93 -7.23 -4.32
CA TYR A 40 6.88 -6.16 -4.08
C TYR A 40 8.18 -6.39 -4.84
N LEU A 41 8.71 -5.30 -5.36
CA LEU A 41 10.10 -5.17 -5.75
C LEU A 41 10.75 -4.17 -4.79
N TYR A 42 12.03 -4.33 -4.53
CA TYR A 42 12.80 -3.40 -3.71
C TYR A 42 14.11 -3.02 -4.37
N SER A 43 14.60 -1.86 -4.02
CA SER A 43 15.89 -1.35 -4.47
C SER A 43 16.55 -0.49 -3.39
N TYR A 44 17.87 -0.51 -3.32
CA TYR A 44 18.66 0.39 -2.47
C TYR A 44 19.23 1.59 -3.22
N ASP A 45 19.17 1.59 -4.54
CA ASP A 45 19.75 2.63 -5.40
C ASP A 45 18.78 3.20 -6.43
N GLY A 46 17.57 2.62 -6.54
CA GLY A 46 16.55 3.01 -7.51
C GLY A 46 16.78 2.48 -8.93
N TYR A 47 17.89 1.79 -9.18
CA TYR A 47 18.26 1.27 -10.51
C TYR A 47 18.25 -0.26 -10.58
N HIS A 48 18.70 -0.92 -9.54
CA HIS A 48 18.74 -2.38 -9.46
C HIS A 48 17.61 -2.86 -8.55
N TRP A 49 16.73 -3.69 -9.09
CA TRP A 49 15.50 -4.13 -8.43
C TRP A 49 15.49 -5.62 -8.25
N ASP A 50 15.21 -6.07 -7.03
CA ASP A 50 15.00 -7.44 -6.66
C ASP A 50 13.55 -7.67 -6.23
N SER A 51 13.05 -8.91 -6.39
CA SER A 51 11.70 -9.26 -5.95
C SER A 51 11.69 -9.79 -4.53
N ILE A 52 10.68 -9.38 -3.75
CA ILE A 52 10.37 -10.02 -2.48
C ILE A 52 9.43 -11.19 -2.78
N ALA A 53 9.80 -12.38 -2.33
CA ALA A 53 9.02 -13.59 -2.59
C ALA A 53 7.64 -13.53 -1.93
N GLY A 54 6.63 -14.09 -2.60
CA GLY A 54 5.27 -14.23 -2.08
C GLY A 54 4.26 -13.25 -2.70
N SER A 55 3.01 -13.46 -2.33
CA SER A 55 1.89 -12.54 -2.55
C SER A 55 1.48 -11.96 -1.20
N TRP A 56 1.46 -10.65 -1.09
CA TRP A 56 1.33 -9.93 0.18
C TRP A 56 -0.10 -9.52 0.49
N LEU A 57 -0.94 -9.42 -0.52
CA LEU A 57 -2.37 -9.17 -0.40
C LEU A 57 -3.09 -9.88 -1.54
N LYS A 58 -4.10 -10.68 -1.21
CA LYS A 58 -4.97 -11.29 -2.22
C LYS A 58 -5.97 -10.26 -2.74
N PRO A 59 -6.33 -10.29 -4.04
CA PRO A 59 -7.25 -9.31 -4.62
C PRO A 59 -8.72 -9.61 -4.31
N GLU A 60 -9.01 -10.53 -3.42
CA GLU A 60 -10.36 -11.01 -3.12
C GLU A 60 -11.19 -9.92 -2.45
N ILE A 61 -12.10 -9.35 -3.19
CA ILE A 61 -13.06 -8.37 -2.67
C ILE A 61 -14.35 -9.11 -2.35
N GLY A 62 -14.79 -9.03 -1.09
CA GLY A 62 -15.92 -9.79 -0.57
C GLY A 62 -17.28 -9.39 -1.13
N ASN A 63 -17.38 -8.32 -1.92
CA ASN A 63 -18.60 -7.87 -2.55
C ASN A 63 -18.49 -7.91 -4.07
N LYS A 64 -19.61 -8.23 -4.72
CA LYS A 64 -19.72 -8.14 -6.18
C LYS A 64 -19.71 -6.67 -6.59
N THR A 65 -18.75 -6.31 -7.43
CA THR A 65 -18.71 -4.96 -8.02
C THR A 65 -19.40 -5.01 -9.37
N PRO A 66 -20.46 -4.22 -9.58
CA PRO A 66 -21.05 -4.11 -10.91
C PRO A 66 -20.03 -3.49 -11.87
N TYR A 67 -19.97 -3.99 -13.09
CA TYR A 67 -19.13 -3.44 -14.14
C TYR A 67 -19.95 -3.05 -15.36
N TYR A 68 -19.50 -2.03 -16.06
CA TYR A 68 -20.11 -1.63 -17.31
C TYR A 68 -19.42 -2.35 -18.47
N ASN A 69 -20.18 -3.20 -19.15
CA ASN A 69 -19.67 -3.89 -20.32
C ASN A 69 -19.77 -2.98 -21.55
N TYR A 70 -18.64 -2.52 -22.04
CA TYR A 70 -18.58 -1.61 -23.19
C TYR A 70 -19.06 -2.25 -24.50
N PHE A 71 -19.04 -3.56 -24.62
CA PHE A 71 -19.53 -4.28 -25.81
C PHE A 71 -21.06 -4.40 -25.83
N THR A 72 -21.62 -4.77 -24.69
CA THR A 72 -23.08 -4.89 -24.55
C THR A 72 -23.75 -3.56 -24.21
N LYS A 73 -22.98 -2.55 -23.79
CA LYS A 73 -23.45 -1.26 -23.27
C LYS A 73 -24.43 -1.38 -22.11
N GLN A 74 -24.24 -2.39 -21.30
CA GLN A 74 -25.06 -2.68 -20.12
C GLN A 74 -24.20 -2.80 -18.88
N THR A 75 -24.78 -2.44 -17.74
CA THR A 75 -24.18 -2.76 -16.44
C THR A 75 -24.54 -4.21 -16.11
N GLU A 76 -23.54 -5.03 -15.93
CA GLU A 76 -23.69 -6.45 -15.62
C GLU A 76 -23.15 -6.71 -14.21
N GLU A 77 -23.76 -7.65 -13.49
CA GLU A 77 -23.11 -8.22 -12.33
C GLU A 77 -21.95 -9.11 -12.78
N GLN A 78 -20.82 -9.00 -12.11
CA GLN A 78 -19.69 -9.89 -12.41
C GLN A 78 -20.15 -11.33 -12.22
N LYS A 79 -20.33 -12.06 -13.31
CA LYS A 79 -20.70 -13.47 -13.31
C LYS A 79 -19.68 -14.38 -12.64
N TYR A 80 -18.47 -13.90 -12.45
CA TYR A 80 -17.32 -14.65 -11.99
C TYR A 80 -16.71 -14.05 -10.73
N ALA A 81 -17.55 -13.69 -9.75
CA ALA A 81 -17.02 -13.60 -8.40
C ALA A 81 -16.62 -15.03 -7.97
N PRO A 82 -15.40 -15.27 -7.55
CA PRO A 82 -14.51 -14.38 -6.84
C PRO A 82 -13.22 -14.05 -7.60
N HIS A 83 -13.29 -13.74 -8.87
CA HIS A 83 -12.09 -13.41 -9.64
C HIS A 83 -11.83 -11.90 -9.64
N SER A 84 -11.75 -11.35 -8.45
CA SER A 84 -11.14 -10.05 -8.32
C SER A 84 -9.70 -10.16 -8.77
N MET A 85 -9.29 -9.27 -9.66
CA MET A 85 -7.90 -9.17 -10.06
C MET A 85 -7.24 -7.96 -9.41
N MET A 86 -5.93 -8.00 -9.34
CA MET A 86 -5.13 -6.85 -8.95
C MET A 86 -4.22 -6.47 -10.10
N ARG A 87 -4.55 -5.37 -10.80
CA ARG A 87 -3.68 -4.78 -11.81
C ARG A 87 -3.26 -3.39 -11.39
N ASP A 88 -2.07 -3.03 -11.83
CA ASP A 88 -1.51 -1.70 -11.67
C ASP A 88 -1.63 -1.19 -10.21
N PRO A 89 -1.23 -1.99 -9.20
CA PRO A 89 -1.32 -1.56 -7.82
C PRO A 89 -0.45 -0.34 -7.60
N SER A 90 -1.05 0.69 -7.00
CA SER A 90 -0.39 1.95 -6.68
C SER A 90 -0.50 2.23 -5.19
N MET A 91 0.60 2.61 -4.56
CA MET A 91 0.69 2.78 -3.12
C MET A 91 1.21 4.17 -2.76
N THR A 92 0.66 4.74 -1.70
CA THR A 92 1.14 5.97 -1.08
C THR A 92 1.12 5.85 0.43
N GLN A 93 1.95 6.61 1.12
CA GLN A 93 1.93 6.70 2.57
C GLN A 93 1.27 8.00 3.01
N GLY A 94 0.28 7.90 3.88
CA GLY A 94 -0.39 9.03 4.50
C GLY A 94 0.46 9.69 5.60
N PRO A 95 0.09 10.89 6.05
CA PRO A 95 0.84 11.63 7.07
C PRO A 95 0.84 10.94 8.44
N ASP A 96 -0.08 10.03 8.68
CA ASP A 96 -0.18 9.20 9.89
C ASP A 96 0.66 7.90 9.80
N GLY A 97 1.44 7.75 8.73
CA GLY A 97 2.28 6.57 8.45
C GLY A 97 1.50 5.38 7.88
N THR A 98 0.20 5.50 7.60
CA THR A 98 -0.57 4.43 6.97
C THR A 98 -0.24 4.35 5.49
N PHE A 99 0.02 3.14 5.01
CA PHE A 99 0.12 2.86 3.58
C PHE A 99 -1.28 2.60 3.02
N HIS A 100 -1.60 3.25 1.93
CA HIS A 100 -2.85 3.14 1.19
C HIS A 100 -2.55 2.55 -0.17
N LEU A 101 -3.20 1.46 -0.50
CA LEU A 101 -3.04 0.75 -1.77
C LEU A 101 -4.36 0.82 -2.55
N VAL A 102 -4.26 1.15 -3.83
CA VAL A 102 -5.37 1.10 -4.79
C VAL A 102 -4.97 0.27 -5.99
N TRP A 103 -5.92 -0.39 -6.65
CA TRP A 103 -5.66 -1.19 -7.82
C TRP A 103 -6.88 -1.34 -8.73
N THR A 104 -6.63 -1.66 -9.98
CA THR A 104 -7.64 -2.02 -10.98
C THR A 104 -8.18 -3.43 -10.70
N ILE A 105 -9.49 -3.57 -10.63
CA ILE A 105 -10.18 -4.80 -10.19
C ILE A 105 -10.79 -5.64 -11.31
N SER A 106 -10.74 -5.18 -12.56
CA SER A 106 -11.30 -5.87 -13.71
C SER A 106 -10.60 -5.47 -15.01
N TRP A 107 -10.83 -6.21 -16.08
CA TRP A 107 -10.29 -5.94 -17.41
C TRP A 107 -11.10 -4.92 -18.21
N ASN A 108 -12.39 -4.83 -17.94
CA ASN A 108 -13.32 -4.05 -18.76
C ASN A 108 -14.40 -3.45 -17.88
N GLY A 109 -14.61 -2.14 -18.04
CA GLY A 109 -15.79 -1.46 -17.55
C GLY A 109 -15.94 -1.41 -16.04
N GLU A 110 -14.84 -1.41 -15.30
CA GLU A 110 -14.92 -1.20 -13.86
C GLU A 110 -15.59 0.12 -13.55
N GLN A 111 -16.47 0.06 -12.57
CA GLN A 111 -17.07 1.25 -11.98
C GLN A 111 -16.44 1.58 -10.62
N GLY A 112 -15.20 1.16 -10.41
CA GLY A 112 -14.53 1.33 -9.15
C GLY A 112 -13.10 0.82 -9.16
N PHE A 113 -12.51 0.81 -7.98
CA PHE A 113 -11.15 0.32 -7.74
C PHE A 113 -11.10 -0.44 -6.43
N GLY A 114 -10.12 -1.33 -6.31
CA GLY A 114 -9.81 -2.00 -5.05
C GLY A 114 -9.02 -1.10 -4.13
N TYR A 115 -9.19 -1.27 -2.83
CA TYR A 115 -8.48 -0.54 -1.81
C TYR A 115 -8.17 -1.44 -0.62
N ALA A 116 -7.00 -1.25 -0.05
CA ALA A 116 -6.61 -1.77 1.26
C ALA A 116 -5.62 -0.81 1.93
N SER A 117 -5.44 -0.94 3.24
CA SER A 117 -4.47 -0.16 4.00
C SER A 117 -3.62 -1.04 4.91
N SER A 118 -2.41 -0.58 5.21
CA SER A 118 -1.46 -1.27 6.09
C SER A 118 -0.63 -0.26 6.88
N LYS A 119 -0.15 -0.69 8.06
CA LYS A 119 0.83 0.07 8.85
C LYS A 119 2.26 -0.42 8.67
N ASP A 120 2.46 -1.59 8.08
CA ASP A 120 3.75 -2.28 8.04
C ASP A 120 4.10 -2.95 6.70
N LEU A 121 3.24 -2.81 5.66
CA LEU A 121 3.35 -3.44 4.35
C LEU A 121 3.21 -4.98 4.36
N ILE A 122 2.97 -5.57 5.51
CA ILE A 122 2.85 -7.02 5.71
C ILE A 122 1.39 -7.40 6.01
N HIS A 123 0.79 -6.68 6.96
CA HIS A 123 -0.57 -6.92 7.40
C HIS A 123 -1.50 -5.88 6.78
N TRP A 124 -2.31 -6.31 5.84
CA TRP A 124 -3.24 -5.48 5.09
C TRP A 124 -4.66 -5.62 5.66
N SER A 125 -5.42 -4.55 5.61
CA SER A 125 -6.86 -4.60 5.85
C SER A 125 -7.54 -5.52 4.83
N GLU A 126 -8.76 -5.99 5.15
CA GLU A 126 -9.60 -6.65 4.16
C GLU A 126 -9.79 -5.77 2.93
N PRO A 127 -9.61 -6.32 1.71
CA PRO A 127 -9.85 -5.60 0.47
C PRO A 127 -11.30 -5.16 0.33
N VAL A 128 -11.48 -3.91 -0.08
CA VAL A 128 -12.81 -3.34 -0.39
C VAL A 128 -12.81 -2.71 -1.75
N SER A 129 -13.97 -2.63 -2.40
CA SER A 129 -14.14 -1.87 -3.63
C SER A 129 -14.86 -0.56 -3.38
N TYR A 130 -14.36 0.50 -4.00
CA TYR A 130 -15.01 1.80 -4.04
C TYR A 130 -15.57 2.03 -5.44
N THR A 131 -16.91 2.10 -5.55
CA THR A 131 -17.60 2.28 -6.82
C THR A 131 -18.05 3.71 -7.10
N HIS A 132 -18.03 4.57 -6.09
CA HIS A 132 -18.37 5.98 -6.18
C HIS A 132 -17.35 6.81 -5.46
N LEU A 133 -16.41 7.37 -6.20
CA LEU A 133 -15.84 8.64 -5.80
C LEU A 133 -16.92 9.70 -6.09
N ARG A 134 -17.76 9.99 -5.12
CA ARG A 134 -18.36 11.30 -5.13
C ARG A 134 -17.18 12.25 -5.02
N ALA A 135 -16.96 13.00 -6.08
CA ALA A 135 -16.21 14.25 -5.97
C ALA A 135 -17.03 15.19 -5.07
N HIS A 136 -17.18 14.80 -3.81
CA HIS A 136 -17.58 15.71 -2.79
C HIS A 136 -16.35 16.56 -2.53
N GLU A 137 -16.51 17.77 -3.03
CA GLU A 137 -15.83 18.90 -2.48
C GLU A 137 -14.44 19.19 -3.02
N THR A 138 -14.38 19.37 -4.32
CA THR A 138 -13.76 20.62 -4.71
C THR A 138 -14.79 21.73 -4.45
N GLY A 139 -15.14 21.92 -3.19
CA GLY A 139 -15.77 23.13 -2.75
C GLY A 139 -14.83 24.25 -3.14
N ALA A 140 -15.21 24.98 -4.15
CA ALA A 140 -14.58 26.21 -4.54
C ALA A 140 -14.51 27.11 -3.31
N TYR A 141 -13.32 27.49 -2.96
CA TYR A 141 -13.03 28.67 -2.15
C TYR A 141 -12.25 29.65 -3.00
#